data_69379a980916776c90d8b30332e34c83
#
_entry.id   69379a980916776c90d8b30332e34c83
#
_cell.length_a   1.000
_cell.length_b   1.000
_cell.length_c   1.000
_cell.angle_alpha   90.00
_cell.angle_beta   90.00
_cell.angle_gamma   90.00
#
_symmetry.space_group_name_H-M   'P 1'
#
loop_
_entity.id
_entity.type
_entity.pdbx_description
1 polymer ?
#
loop_
_entity_poly.entity_id
_entity_poly.type
_entity_poly.pdbx_seq_one_letter_code
_entity_poly.pdbx_strand_id
1 'polypeptide(L)'
;MTSSLRPVHKLTRARSLMLAWLGVALPAGLLLWLLAPVLTPFLAALVLAYALQPAVGRLQRPLRLPRALAALLVELIAMAALLGVLLLIVPVISHELPRLREQIPLLAARINDGLAPWLAQYGLSVRLDIAGIKAFVVKYLDASGEDMLAALLSSARIGGSVLLALVGNAVLVPVVMFYLLLDWPMLTGRLRRLVPPRHLEAACGFAEECDEVLGQYLRGQLLLMLVLATFYTSALALAGFELALPLGVFTGLAIFIPYLGFGLGAALALLAGVLQFASLYGAGAVLLIYGVGQVLESFVLTPR
;
A
#
# COMPACT_ATOMS: atom_id res chain seq x y z
N MET A 1 -48.01 50.63 8.17
CA MET A 1 -47.29 50.39 6.91
C MET A 1 -45.79 50.67 7.12
N THR A 2 -44.99 49.69 7.50
CA THR A 2 -43.56 49.84 7.56
C THR A 2 -42.94 48.54 6.99
N SER A 3 -42.43 48.69 5.82
CA SER A 3 -42.01 47.66 4.86
C SER A 3 -40.73 46.95 5.29
N SER A 4 -40.81 45.65 5.19
CA SER A 4 -39.78 44.62 5.19
C SER A 4 -38.77 44.80 4.05
N LEU A 5 -37.65 45.50 4.27
CA LEU A 5 -36.54 45.55 3.29
C LEU A 5 -35.19 45.14 3.92
N ARG A 6 -35.07 43.91 4.38
CA ARG A 6 -33.79 43.41 4.92
C ARG A 6 -33.44 41.94 4.59
N PRO A 7 -33.57 41.40 3.39
CA PRO A 7 -32.82 40.17 3.09
C PRO A 7 -31.77 40.32 1.98
N VAL A 8 -31.80 41.32 1.12
CA VAL A 8 -30.95 41.36 -0.08
C VAL A 8 -29.47 41.59 0.23
N HIS A 9 -29.14 42.37 1.28
CA HIS A 9 -27.74 42.68 1.64
C HIS A 9 -26.95 41.50 2.22
N LYS A 10 -27.62 40.51 2.83
CA LYS A 10 -26.94 39.33 3.39
C LYS A 10 -26.54 38.31 2.31
N LEU A 11 -27.34 38.18 1.27
CA LEU A 11 -27.09 37.29 0.13
C LEU A 11 -25.94 37.76 -0.76
N THR A 12 -25.78 39.09 -0.93
CA THR A 12 -24.67 39.68 -1.69
C THR A 12 -23.35 39.51 -0.95
N ARG A 13 -23.34 39.64 0.38
CA ARG A 13 -22.14 39.47 1.22
C ARG A 13 -21.70 37.99 1.31
N ALA A 14 -22.65 37.08 1.35
CA ALA A 14 -22.34 35.63 1.30
C ALA A 14 -21.76 35.21 -0.05
N ARG A 15 -22.33 35.74 -1.15
CA ARG A 15 -21.80 35.49 -2.51
C ARG A 15 -20.42 36.10 -2.72
N SER A 16 -20.16 37.31 -2.25
CA SER A 16 -18.84 37.94 -2.36
C SER A 16 -17.76 37.19 -1.51
N LEU A 17 -18.12 36.71 -0.33
CA LEU A 17 -17.25 35.85 0.47
C LEU A 17 -16.98 34.51 -0.21
N MET A 18 -18.00 33.88 -0.78
CA MET A 18 -17.86 32.63 -1.53
C MET A 18 -16.97 32.78 -2.77
N LEU A 19 -17.14 33.89 -3.52
CA LEU A 19 -16.28 34.21 -4.65
C LEU A 19 -14.84 34.52 -4.23
N ALA A 20 -14.63 35.21 -3.11
CA ALA A 20 -13.31 35.45 -2.55
C ALA A 20 -12.63 34.15 -2.11
N TRP A 21 -13.36 33.24 -1.46
CA TRP A 21 -12.84 31.93 -1.10
C TRP A 21 -12.52 31.05 -2.31
N LEU A 22 -13.39 31.06 -3.35
CA LEU A 22 -13.12 30.40 -4.62
C LEU A 22 -11.90 30.99 -5.34
N GLY A 23 -11.77 32.32 -5.30
CA GLY A 23 -10.62 33.04 -5.86
C GLY A 23 -9.29 32.73 -5.20
N VAL A 24 -9.29 32.29 -3.92
CA VAL A 24 -8.08 31.83 -3.22
C VAL A 24 -7.91 30.31 -3.33
N ALA A 25 -8.99 29.55 -3.23
CA ALA A 25 -8.95 28.10 -3.24
C ALA A 25 -8.53 27.51 -4.60
N LEU A 26 -8.98 28.12 -5.72
CA LEU A 26 -8.62 27.66 -7.05
C LEU A 26 -7.11 27.79 -7.35
N PRO A 27 -6.46 28.95 -7.18
CA PRO A 27 -5.02 29.05 -7.40
C PRO A 27 -4.22 28.25 -6.35
N ALA A 28 -4.68 28.14 -5.10
CA ALA A 28 -4.04 27.30 -4.10
C ALA A 28 -4.14 25.81 -4.47
N GLY A 29 -5.32 25.34 -4.92
CA GLY A 29 -5.52 23.98 -5.41
C GLY A 29 -4.67 23.66 -6.64
N LEU A 30 -4.60 24.58 -7.59
CA LEU A 30 -3.77 24.46 -8.79
C LEU A 30 -2.28 24.39 -8.41
N LEU A 31 -1.83 25.24 -7.49
CA LEU A 31 -0.46 25.25 -6.98
C LEU A 31 -0.13 23.92 -6.31
N LEU A 32 -1.01 23.43 -5.42
CA LEU A 32 -0.85 22.13 -4.76
C LEU A 32 -0.81 20.98 -5.77
N TRP A 33 -1.66 21.01 -6.78
CA TRP A 33 -1.66 20.02 -7.84
C TRP A 33 -0.37 20.03 -8.66
N LEU A 34 0.14 21.21 -8.98
CA LEU A 34 1.42 21.37 -9.69
C LEU A 34 2.62 20.91 -8.83
N LEU A 35 2.56 21.17 -7.52
CA LEU A 35 3.60 20.75 -6.57
C LEU A 35 3.43 19.32 -6.06
N ALA A 36 2.31 18.63 -6.36
CA ALA A 36 2.02 17.29 -5.87
C ALA A 36 3.17 16.29 -6.09
N PRO A 37 3.83 16.22 -7.27
CA PRO A 37 4.95 15.30 -7.47
C PRO A 37 6.13 15.57 -6.52
N VAL A 38 6.36 16.84 -6.20
CA VAL A 38 7.44 17.25 -5.28
C VAL A 38 7.05 17.03 -3.83
N LEU A 39 5.77 17.22 -3.47
CA LEU A 39 5.26 17.07 -2.11
C LEU A 39 5.06 15.60 -1.72
N THR A 40 4.83 14.71 -2.67
CA THR A 40 4.55 13.28 -2.42
C THR A 40 5.60 12.60 -1.53
N PRO A 41 6.92 12.70 -1.77
CA PRO A 41 7.93 12.08 -0.91
C PRO A 41 7.94 12.67 0.50
N PHE A 42 7.66 13.96 0.67
CA PHE A 42 7.57 14.59 1.99
C PHE A 42 6.34 14.10 2.77
N LEU A 43 5.20 13.95 2.09
CA LEU A 43 3.99 13.39 2.70
C LEU A 43 4.20 11.92 3.08
N ALA A 44 4.83 11.13 2.21
CA ALA A 44 5.18 9.75 2.52
C ALA A 44 6.11 9.67 3.74
N ALA A 45 7.16 10.49 3.78
CA ALA A 45 8.07 10.58 4.92
C ALA A 45 7.34 11.00 6.21
N LEU A 46 6.40 11.95 6.13
CA LEU A 46 5.60 12.41 7.25
C LEU A 46 4.72 11.29 7.83
N VAL A 47 4.01 10.55 6.98
CA VAL A 47 3.16 9.43 7.38
C VAL A 47 3.99 8.32 8.02
N LEU A 48 5.13 7.97 7.41
CA LEU A 48 6.04 6.96 7.95
C LEU A 48 6.66 7.41 9.29
N ALA A 49 7.11 8.67 9.38
CA ALA A 49 7.63 9.22 10.63
C ALA A 49 6.57 9.21 11.73
N TYR A 50 5.32 9.57 11.41
CA TYR A 50 4.21 9.49 12.36
C TYR A 50 3.99 8.05 12.86
N ALA A 51 3.96 7.08 11.94
CA ALA A 51 3.77 5.67 12.26
C ALA A 51 4.92 5.10 13.14
N LEU A 52 6.15 5.53 12.88
CA LEU A 52 7.35 5.06 13.59
C LEU A 52 7.65 5.83 14.88
N GLN A 53 7.04 7.00 15.08
CA GLN A 53 7.25 7.84 16.28
C GLN A 53 7.08 7.11 17.63
N PRO A 54 6.05 6.24 17.82
CA PRO A 54 5.91 5.46 19.05
C PRO A 54 7.06 4.50 19.30
N ALA A 55 7.64 3.93 18.22
CA ALA A 55 8.79 3.03 18.31
C ALA A 55 10.04 3.76 18.81
N VAL A 56 10.29 4.98 18.31
CA VAL A 56 11.38 5.84 18.80
C VAL A 56 11.23 6.11 20.29
N GLY A 57 10.03 6.48 20.75
CA GLY A 57 9.77 6.74 22.16
C GLY A 57 9.96 5.50 23.05
N ARG A 58 9.55 4.31 22.57
CA ARG A 58 9.74 3.05 23.28
C ARG A 58 11.20 2.61 23.35
N LEU A 59 11.99 2.90 22.32
CA LEU A 59 13.40 2.57 22.27
C LEU A 59 14.24 3.51 23.13
N GLN A 60 13.88 4.81 23.14
CA GLN A 60 14.60 5.83 23.86
C GLN A 60 14.53 5.65 25.39
N ARG A 61 13.34 5.30 25.93
CA ARG A 61 13.12 5.21 27.38
C ARG A 61 13.96 4.14 28.09
N PRO A 62 13.92 2.83 27.72
CA PRO A 62 14.64 1.79 28.42
C PRO A 62 16.16 1.85 28.21
N LEU A 63 16.60 2.27 27.01
CA LEU A 63 18.01 2.25 26.64
C LEU A 63 18.70 3.60 26.96
N ARG A 64 17.97 4.61 27.44
CA ARG A 64 18.48 5.97 27.72
C ARG A 64 19.28 6.56 26.53
N LEU A 65 18.90 6.18 25.33
CA LEU A 65 19.58 6.66 24.11
C LEU A 65 19.21 8.12 23.81
N PRO A 66 20.14 8.89 23.25
CA PRO A 66 19.81 10.18 22.68
C PRO A 66 18.81 10.00 21.52
N ARG A 67 17.89 10.94 21.38
CA ARG A 67 16.78 10.85 20.42
C ARG A 67 17.26 10.59 18.98
N ALA A 68 18.40 11.20 18.59
CA ALA A 68 18.99 11.01 17.27
C ALA A 68 19.35 9.54 17.01
N LEU A 69 19.97 8.85 17.98
CA LEU A 69 20.32 7.44 17.85
C LEU A 69 19.09 6.54 17.84
N ALA A 70 18.08 6.85 18.69
CA ALA A 70 16.84 6.09 18.69
C ALA A 70 16.07 6.24 17.36
N ALA A 71 15.99 7.44 16.80
CA ALA A 71 15.39 7.70 15.49
C ALA A 71 16.13 6.97 14.38
N LEU A 72 17.46 7.07 14.35
CA LEU A 72 18.30 6.38 13.36
C LEU A 72 18.14 4.85 13.42
N LEU A 73 18.14 4.27 14.62
CA LEU A 73 17.98 2.82 14.76
C LEU A 73 16.61 2.34 14.30
N VAL A 74 15.53 3.05 14.69
CA VAL A 74 14.17 2.71 14.26
C VAL A 74 14.05 2.82 12.75
N GLU A 75 14.61 3.85 12.15
CA GLU A 75 14.63 4.06 10.70
C GLU A 75 15.41 2.96 9.99
N LEU A 76 16.61 2.61 10.45
CA LEU A 76 17.42 1.52 9.86
C LEU A 76 16.69 0.17 9.94
N ILE A 77 16.02 -0.12 11.07
CA ILE A 77 15.22 -1.33 11.22
C ILE A 77 14.04 -1.33 10.23
N ALA A 78 13.34 -0.20 10.10
CA ALA A 78 12.23 -0.08 9.15
C ALA A 78 12.69 -0.23 7.69
N MET A 79 13.82 0.39 7.33
CA MET A 79 14.42 0.23 6.00
C MET A 79 14.92 -1.20 5.75
N ALA A 80 15.56 -1.83 6.73
CA ALA A 80 15.99 -3.22 6.62
C ALA A 80 14.79 -4.18 6.46
N ALA A 81 13.70 -3.92 7.19
CA ALA A 81 12.46 -4.69 7.03
C ALA A 81 11.86 -4.50 5.63
N LEU A 82 11.79 -3.27 5.13
CA LEU A 82 11.31 -2.98 3.77
C LEU A 82 12.20 -3.65 2.71
N LEU A 83 13.52 -3.54 2.85
CA LEU A 83 14.46 -4.20 1.95
C LEU A 83 14.33 -5.71 1.99
N GLY A 84 14.17 -6.29 3.20
CA GLY A 84 13.92 -7.72 3.38
C GLY A 84 12.67 -8.20 2.65
N VAL A 85 11.57 -7.44 2.74
CA VAL A 85 10.34 -7.71 2.00
C VAL A 85 10.56 -7.64 0.49
N LEU A 86 11.25 -6.62 0.00
CA LEU A 86 11.58 -6.49 -1.42
C LEU A 86 12.44 -7.66 -1.91
N LEU A 87 13.45 -8.06 -1.14
CA LEU A 87 14.31 -9.21 -1.46
C LEU A 87 13.54 -10.55 -1.44
N LEU A 88 12.46 -10.67 -0.69
CA LEU A 88 11.57 -11.83 -0.71
C LEU A 88 10.65 -11.83 -1.93
N ILE A 89 10.18 -10.65 -2.37
CA ILE A 89 9.20 -10.53 -3.46
C ILE A 89 9.88 -10.61 -4.82
N VAL A 90 11.03 -9.98 -4.99
CA VAL A 90 11.75 -9.92 -6.29
C VAL A 90 12.01 -11.30 -6.89
N PRO A 91 12.52 -12.30 -6.16
CA PRO A 91 12.70 -13.65 -6.69
C PRO A 91 11.40 -14.31 -7.15
N VAL A 92 10.29 -14.09 -6.40
CA VAL A 92 8.97 -14.64 -6.77
C VAL A 92 8.56 -14.11 -8.14
N ILE A 93 8.63 -12.80 -8.30
CA ILE A 93 8.25 -12.16 -9.58
C ILE A 93 9.19 -12.61 -10.70
N SER A 94 10.50 -12.61 -10.47
CA SER A 94 11.49 -12.90 -11.51
C SER A 94 11.50 -14.36 -11.96
N HIS A 95 11.21 -15.31 -11.08
CA HIS A 95 11.22 -16.74 -11.42
C HIS A 95 9.86 -17.27 -11.86
N GLU A 96 8.77 -16.76 -11.27
CA GLU A 96 7.44 -17.27 -11.59
C GLU A 96 6.81 -16.61 -12.81
N LEU A 97 7.13 -15.35 -13.08
CA LEU A 97 6.59 -14.64 -14.24
C LEU A 97 6.94 -15.29 -15.60
N PRO A 98 8.18 -15.74 -15.86
CA PRO A 98 8.51 -16.49 -17.07
C PRO A 98 7.78 -17.83 -17.18
N ARG A 99 7.72 -18.59 -16.06
CA ARG A 99 7.00 -19.89 -16.02
C ARG A 99 5.52 -19.74 -16.35
N LEU A 100 4.92 -18.61 -15.95
CA LEU A 100 3.55 -18.26 -16.30
C LEU A 100 3.32 -18.14 -17.79
N ARG A 101 4.21 -17.45 -18.50
CA ARG A 101 4.11 -17.27 -19.94
C ARG A 101 4.01 -18.62 -20.68
N GLU A 102 4.77 -19.59 -20.21
CA GLU A 102 4.80 -20.94 -20.82
C GLU A 102 3.58 -21.77 -20.42
N GLN A 103 3.07 -21.60 -19.22
CA GLN A 103 2.04 -22.47 -18.66
C GLN A 103 0.60 -21.95 -18.83
N ILE A 104 0.39 -20.63 -18.94
CA ILE A 104 -0.96 -20.05 -19.17
C ILE A 104 -1.65 -20.64 -20.42
N PRO A 105 -1.00 -20.77 -21.58
CA PRO A 105 -1.62 -21.39 -22.74
C PRO A 105 -1.98 -22.87 -22.53
N LEU A 106 -1.12 -23.62 -21.81
CA LEU A 106 -1.36 -25.02 -21.45
C LEU A 106 -2.53 -25.19 -20.49
N LEU A 107 -2.64 -24.28 -19.51
CA LEU A 107 -3.74 -24.26 -18.55
C LEU A 107 -5.06 -23.90 -19.23
N ALA A 108 -5.06 -22.91 -20.11
CA ALA A 108 -6.24 -22.53 -20.88
C ALA A 108 -6.71 -23.69 -21.78
N ALA A 109 -5.78 -24.43 -22.39
CA ALA A 109 -6.10 -25.64 -23.15
C ALA A 109 -6.73 -26.71 -22.23
N ARG A 110 -6.11 -27.03 -21.08
CA ARG A 110 -6.65 -28.02 -20.13
C ARG A 110 -8.02 -27.62 -19.57
N ILE A 111 -8.26 -26.36 -19.33
CA ILE A 111 -9.57 -25.84 -18.88
C ILE A 111 -10.59 -26.02 -20.01
N ASN A 112 -10.23 -25.70 -21.25
CA ASN A 112 -11.12 -25.89 -22.40
C ASN A 112 -11.42 -27.36 -22.68
N ASP A 113 -10.44 -28.25 -22.50
CA ASP A 113 -10.59 -29.69 -22.80
C ASP A 113 -11.26 -30.45 -21.64
N GLY A 114 -11.07 -30.03 -20.39
CA GLY A 114 -11.56 -30.71 -19.21
C GLY A 114 -12.82 -30.08 -18.59
N LEU A 115 -12.75 -28.78 -18.27
CA LEU A 115 -13.81 -28.08 -17.54
C LEU A 115 -14.92 -27.53 -18.44
N ALA A 116 -14.59 -27.06 -19.65
CA ALA A 116 -15.58 -26.48 -20.55
C ALA A 116 -16.69 -27.48 -20.96
N PRO A 117 -16.40 -28.76 -21.26
CA PRO A 117 -17.43 -29.76 -21.54
C PRO A 117 -18.33 -30.03 -20.30
N TRP A 118 -17.73 -30.04 -19.11
CA TRP A 118 -18.46 -30.24 -17.87
C TRP A 118 -19.38 -29.06 -17.53
N LEU A 119 -18.90 -27.82 -17.70
CA LEU A 119 -19.69 -26.60 -17.50
C LEU A 119 -20.81 -26.46 -18.55
N ALA A 120 -20.57 -26.94 -19.78
CA ALA A 120 -21.58 -26.95 -20.83
C ALA A 120 -22.81 -27.80 -20.46
N GLN A 121 -22.64 -28.87 -19.66
CA GLN A 121 -23.76 -29.70 -19.15
C GLN A 121 -24.69 -28.91 -18.23
N TYR A 122 -24.20 -27.83 -17.58
CA TYR A 122 -24.98 -26.93 -16.71
C TYR A 122 -25.41 -25.65 -17.44
N GLY A 123 -25.29 -25.59 -18.78
CA GLY A 123 -25.72 -24.46 -19.59
C GLY A 123 -24.75 -23.27 -19.59
N LEU A 124 -23.54 -23.43 -19.02
CA LEU A 124 -22.50 -22.40 -18.95
C LEU A 124 -21.47 -22.64 -20.04
N SER A 125 -21.56 -21.92 -21.16
CA SER A 125 -20.56 -21.98 -22.23
C SER A 125 -19.38 -21.05 -21.93
N VAL A 126 -18.40 -21.53 -21.16
CA VAL A 126 -17.15 -20.82 -20.90
C VAL A 126 -16.10 -21.36 -21.84
N ARG A 127 -15.72 -20.59 -22.86
CA ARG A 127 -14.55 -20.84 -23.70
C ARG A 127 -13.52 -19.78 -23.44
N LEU A 128 -12.36 -20.17 -22.93
CA LEU A 128 -11.22 -19.28 -22.79
C LEU A 128 -10.57 -19.10 -24.15
N ASP A 129 -10.56 -17.86 -24.64
CA ASP A 129 -9.84 -17.51 -25.86
C ASP A 129 -8.32 -17.55 -25.60
N ILE A 130 -7.71 -18.68 -25.95
CA ILE A 130 -6.27 -18.91 -25.76
C ILE A 130 -5.45 -17.88 -26.54
N ALA A 131 -5.92 -17.45 -27.72
CA ALA A 131 -5.23 -16.47 -28.55
C ALA A 131 -5.28 -15.07 -27.90
N GLY A 132 -6.44 -14.68 -27.39
CA GLY A 132 -6.61 -13.42 -26.65
C GLY A 132 -5.83 -13.40 -25.34
N ILE A 133 -5.84 -14.49 -24.58
CA ILE A 133 -5.03 -14.64 -23.36
C ILE A 133 -3.54 -14.58 -23.67
N LYS A 134 -3.08 -15.29 -24.70
CA LYS A 134 -1.68 -15.26 -25.14
C LYS A 134 -1.27 -13.86 -25.58
N ALA A 135 -2.10 -13.16 -26.36
CA ALA A 135 -1.85 -11.78 -26.77
C ALA A 135 -1.81 -10.81 -25.59
N PHE A 136 -2.70 -10.97 -24.61
CA PHE A 136 -2.71 -10.19 -23.36
C PHE A 136 -1.45 -10.45 -22.53
N VAL A 137 -1.10 -11.71 -22.32
CA VAL A 137 0.09 -12.14 -21.57
C VAL A 137 1.36 -11.60 -22.24
N VAL A 138 1.49 -11.76 -23.56
CA VAL A 138 2.61 -11.22 -24.33
C VAL A 138 2.64 -9.70 -24.21
N LYS A 139 1.54 -9.02 -24.40
CA LYS A 139 1.48 -7.54 -24.37
C LYS A 139 1.82 -6.93 -23.01
N TYR A 140 1.40 -7.57 -21.90
CA TYR A 140 1.55 -7.00 -20.55
C TYR A 140 2.65 -7.64 -19.71
N LEU A 141 3.08 -8.87 -20.07
CA LEU A 141 4.15 -9.60 -19.38
C LEU A 141 5.46 -9.66 -20.16
N ASP A 142 5.48 -9.15 -21.40
CA ASP A 142 6.71 -9.06 -22.24
C ASP A 142 7.70 -7.99 -21.74
N ALA A 143 7.30 -7.18 -20.77
CA ALA A 143 8.25 -6.44 -19.95
C ALA A 143 8.98 -7.41 -19.00
N SER A 144 9.88 -8.21 -19.57
CA SER A 144 10.78 -9.10 -18.83
C SER A 144 11.58 -8.28 -17.80
N GLY A 145 12.08 -8.92 -16.75
CA GLY A 145 13.02 -8.26 -15.82
C GLY A 145 14.24 -7.66 -16.57
N GLU A 146 14.63 -8.25 -17.72
CA GLU A 146 15.63 -7.68 -18.63
C GLU A 146 15.14 -6.44 -19.35
N ASP A 147 13.86 -6.41 -19.78
CA ASP A 147 13.24 -5.21 -20.38
C ASP A 147 12.95 -4.16 -19.31
N MET A 148 12.66 -4.54 -18.08
CA MET A 148 12.52 -3.63 -16.95
C MET A 148 13.89 -3.03 -16.59
N LEU A 149 14.96 -3.83 -16.59
CA LEU A 149 16.33 -3.35 -16.43
C LEU A 149 16.77 -2.53 -17.66
N ALA A 150 16.46 -3.00 -18.87
CA ALA A 150 16.70 -2.29 -20.13
C ALA A 150 15.84 -1.02 -20.24
N ALA A 151 14.59 -1.03 -19.74
CA ALA A 151 13.74 0.15 -19.63
C ALA A 151 14.25 1.11 -18.57
N LEU A 152 14.77 0.64 -17.44
CA LEU A 152 15.47 1.46 -16.45
C LEU A 152 16.77 2.04 -17.03
N LEU A 153 17.55 1.26 -17.77
CA LEU A 153 18.78 1.69 -18.43
C LEU A 153 18.50 2.57 -19.67
N SER A 154 17.43 2.30 -20.43
CA SER A 154 17.01 3.15 -21.56
C SER A 154 16.31 4.43 -21.06
N SER A 155 15.63 4.38 -19.92
CA SER A 155 15.13 5.56 -19.22
C SER A 155 16.28 6.45 -18.73
N ALA A 156 17.44 5.86 -18.41
CA ALA A 156 18.67 6.63 -18.18
C ALA A 156 19.21 7.29 -19.47
N ARG A 157 18.92 6.74 -20.65
CA ARG A 157 19.30 7.32 -21.96
C ARG A 157 18.31 8.36 -22.51
N ILE A 158 17.00 8.18 -22.25
CA ILE A 158 15.93 9.02 -22.81
C ILE A 158 15.40 10.04 -21.80
N GLY A 159 15.63 9.82 -20.52
CA GLY A 159 15.25 10.75 -19.46
C GLY A 159 15.77 10.28 -18.12
N GLY A 160 16.98 10.69 -17.78
CA GLY A 160 17.54 10.51 -16.43
C GLY A 160 16.61 10.92 -15.29
N SER A 161 15.45 11.49 -15.64
CA SER A 161 14.41 11.95 -14.72
C SER A 161 13.77 10.85 -13.89
N VAL A 162 13.49 9.66 -14.44
CA VAL A 162 12.84 8.57 -13.68
C VAL A 162 13.84 7.91 -12.73
N LEU A 163 15.04 7.64 -13.20
CA LEU A 163 16.09 7.09 -12.35
C LEU A 163 16.51 8.11 -11.28
N LEU A 164 16.65 9.37 -11.65
CA LEU A 164 16.95 10.46 -10.74
C LEU A 164 15.84 10.65 -9.72
N ALA A 165 14.56 10.55 -10.13
CA ALA A 165 13.41 10.59 -9.22
C ALA A 165 13.38 9.37 -8.29
N LEU A 166 13.66 8.17 -8.79
CA LEU A 166 13.70 6.95 -7.97
C LEU A 166 14.82 7.01 -6.93
N VAL A 167 16.05 7.32 -7.36
CA VAL A 167 17.21 7.46 -6.47
C VAL A 167 17.02 8.67 -5.55
N GLY A 168 16.54 9.79 -6.10
CA GLY A 168 16.24 10.98 -5.33
C GLY A 168 15.23 10.72 -4.22
N ASN A 169 14.12 10.04 -4.53
CA ASN A 169 13.10 9.68 -3.53
C ASN A 169 13.60 8.62 -2.54
N ALA A 170 14.39 7.63 -3.00
CA ALA A 170 14.98 6.61 -2.15
C ALA A 170 15.96 7.19 -1.11
N VAL A 171 16.56 8.34 -1.40
CA VAL A 171 17.42 9.09 -0.45
C VAL A 171 16.60 10.14 0.31
N LEU A 172 15.72 10.87 -0.39
CA LEU A 172 14.99 11.99 0.18
C LEU A 172 14.00 11.53 1.26
N VAL A 173 13.24 10.45 1.00
CA VAL A 173 12.22 9.96 1.96
C VAL A 173 12.87 9.56 3.29
N PRO A 174 13.93 8.74 3.34
CA PRO A 174 14.63 8.45 4.59
C PRO A 174 15.19 9.69 5.28
N VAL A 175 15.89 10.54 4.54
CA VAL A 175 16.46 11.75 5.14
C VAL A 175 15.40 12.64 5.78
N VAL A 176 14.31 12.90 5.08
CA VAL A 176 13.19 13.69 5.61
C VAL A 176 12.54 12.97 6.79
N MET A 177 12.34 11.65 6.70
CA MET A 177 11.78 10.83 7.78
C MET A 177 12.64 10.89 9.04
N PHE A 178 13.96 10.79 8.91
CA PHE A 178 14.89 10.94 10.02
C PHE A 178 14.73 12.28 10.74
N TYR A 179 14.74 13.39 10.00
CA TYR A 179 14.58 14.72 10.59
C TYR A 179 13.19 14.90 11.22
N LEU A 180 12.15 14.37 10.61
CA LEU A 180 10.81 14.39 11.19
C LEU A 180 10.73 13.59 12.49
N LEU A 181 11.35 12.40 12.55
CA LEU A 181 11.43 11.60 13.78
C LEU A 181 12.23 12.30 14.87
N LEU A 182 13.35 12.93 14.49
CA LEU A 182 14.23 13.66 15.40
C LEU A 182 13.51 14.87 16.00
N ASP A 183 12.94 15.71 15.16
CA ASP A 183 12.38 17.01 15.52
C ASP A 183 10.87 16.98 15.80
N TRP A 184 10.25 15.80 15.88
CA TRP A 184 8.81 15.64 16.10
C TRP A 184 8.25 16.48 17.25
N PRO A 185 8.85 16.49 18.48
CA PRO A 185 8.34 17.31 19.57
C PRO A 185 8.45 18.81 19.31
N MET A 186 9.49 19.23 18.57
CA MET A 186 9.67 20.63 18.19
C MET A 186 8.62 21.03 17.16
N LEU A 187 8.35 20.17 16.17
CA LEU A 187 7.36 20.39 15.11
C LEU A 187 5.96 20.54 15.71
N THR A 188 5.54 19.59 16.55
CA THR A 188 4.24 19.62 17.22
C THR A 188 4.10 20.84 18.15
N GLY A 189 5.18 21.18 18.88
CA GLY A 189 5.22 22.38 19.72
C GLY A 189 5.11 23.69 18.92
N ARG A 190 5.72 23.76 17.73
CA ARG A 190 5.59 24.93 16.83
C ARG A 190 4.18 25.03 16.24
N LEU A 191 3.59 23.91 15.80
CA LEU A 191 2.22 23.88 15.29
C LEU A 191 1.22 24.36 16.35
N ARG A 192 1.38 23.92 17.61
CA ARG A 192 0.55 24.38 18.73
C ARG A 192 0.63 25.89 18.93
N ARG A 193 1.79 26.53 18.73
CA ARG A 193 1.96 28.00 18.86
C ARG A 193 1.30 28.80 17.74
N LEU A 194 1.00 28.18 16.60
CA LEU A 194 0.30 28.82 15.47
C LEU A 194 -1.21 28.94 15.71
N VAL A 195 -1.74 28.14 16.64
CA VAL A 195 -3.18 28.15 16.95
C VAL A 195 -3.49 29.34 17.85
N PRO A 196 -4.48 30.20 17.49
CA PRO A 196 -4.90 31.31 18.33
C PRO A 196 -5.35 30.83 19.71
N PRO A 197 -5.03 31.57 20.81
CA PRO A 197 -5.31 31.13 22.16
C PRO A 197 -6.77 30.75 22.44
N ARG A 198 -7.72 31.42 21.77
CA ARG A 198 -9.17 31.15 21.89
C ARG A 198 -9.60 29.77 21.33
N HIS A 199 -8.80 29.16 20.49
CA HIS A 199 -9.09 27.86 19.88
C HIS A 199 -8.08 26.79 20.30
N LEU A 200 -7.12 27.11 21.15
CA LEU A 200 -6.02 26.25 21.52
C LEU A 200 -6.50 24.95 22.18
N GLU A 201 -7.43 25.08 23.16
CA GLU A 201 -7.98 23.94 23.90
C GLU A 201 -8.71 22.97 22.96
N ALA A 202 -9.60 23.49 22.10
CA ALA A 202 -10.33 22.69 21.13
C ALA A 202 -9.41 22.03 20.11
N ALA A 203 -8.40 22.75 19.62
CA ALA A 203 -7.43 22.21 18.65
C ALA A 203 -6.51 21.15 19.27
N CYS A 204 -6.09 21.34 20.52
CA CYS A 204 -5.29 20.33 21.24
C CYS A 204 -6.12 19.08 21.54
N GLY A 205 -7.36 19.22 22.02
CA GLY A 205 -8.26 18.09 22.26
C GLY A 205 -8.53 17.30 20.99
N PHE A 206 -8.82 17.98 19.87
CA PHE A 206 -8.98 17.32 18.57
C PHE A 206 -7.71 16.60 18.11
N ALA A 207 -6.53 17.21 18.29
CA ALA A 207 -5.26 16.59 17.92
C ALA A 207 -4.94 15.36 18.78
N GLU A 208 -5.24 15.40 20.07
CA GLU A 208 -5.07 14.27 21.00
C GLU A 208 -6.02 13.12 20.65
N GLU A 209 -7.29 13.41 20.33
CA GLU A 209 -8.26 12.43 19.87
C GLU A 209 -7.83 11.77 18.53
N CYS A 210 -7.36 12.59 17.59
CA CYS A 210 -6.80 12.08 16.32
C CYS A 210 -5.59 11.18 16.58
N ASP A 211 -4.67 11.58 17.45
CA ASP A 211 -3.46 10.80 17.77
C ASP A 211 -3.81 9.46 18.42
N GLU A 212 -4.80 9.46 19.32
CA GLU A 212 -5.30 8.25 19.96
C GLU A 212 -5.90 7.26 18.92
N VAL A 213 -6.83 7.74 18.08
CA VAL A 213 -7.50 6.93 17.05
C VAL A 213 -6.51 6.42 16.03
N LEU A 214 -5.67 7.29 15.48
CA LEU A 214 -4.65 6.89 14.48
C LEU A 214 -3.60 5.96 15.09
N GLY A 215 -3.18 6.24 16.32
CA GLY A 215 -2.22 5.40 17.02
C GLY A 215 -2.77 4.01 17.34
N GLN A 216 -4.06 3.88 17.69
CA GLN A 216 -4.74 2.60 17.87
C GLN A 216 -4.87 1.86 16.55
N TYR A 217 -5.31 2.55 15.49
CA TYR A 217 -5.44 1.99 14.16
C TYR A 217 -4.11 1.43 13.64
N LEU A 218 -3.03 2.21 13.68
CA LEU A 218 -1.72 1.77 13.18
C LEU A 218 -1.18 0.56 13.95
N ARG A 219 -1.35 0.54 15.28
CA ARG A 219 -0.93 -0.61 16.10
C ARG A 219 -1.74 -1.86 15.79
N GLY A 220 -3.05 -1.70 15.65
CA GLY A 220 -3.94 -2.79 15.24
C GLY A 220 -3.58 -3.32 13.86
N GLN A 221 -3.35 -2.43 12.90
CA GLN A 221 -2.97 -2.78 11.53
C GLN A 221 -1.63 -3.53 11.46
N LEU A 222 -0.61 -3.07 12.19
CA LEU A 222 0.67 -3.77 12.25
C LEU A 222 0.55 -5.18 12.87
N LEU A 223 -0.24 -5.31 13.94
CA LEU A 223 -0.52 -6.61 14.54
C LEU A 223 -1.25 -7.53 13.57
N LEU A 224 -2.27 -7.01 12.90
CA LEU A 224 -3.05 -7.73 11.88
C LEU A 224 -2.15 -8.22 10.74
N MET A 225 -1.28 -7.36 10.21
CA MET A 225 -0.31 -7.73 9.17
C MET A 225 0.61 -8.86 9.63
N LEU A 226 1.14 -8.79 10.86
CA LEU A 226 2.03 -9.82 11.41
C LEU A 226 1.31 -11.16 11.60
N VAL A 227 0.10 -11.14 12.16
CA VAL A 227 -0.72 -12.34 12.36
C VAL A 227 -1.06 -12.99 11.03
N LEU A 228 -1.52 -12.21 10.04
CA LEU A 228 -1.89 -12.72 8.73
C LEU A 228 -0.67 -13.16 7.91
N ALA A 229 0.46 -12.47 7.98
CA ALA A 229 1.71 -12.92 7.37
C ALA A 229 2.13 -14.29 7.92
N THR A 230 2.07 -14.47 9.24
CA THR A 230 2.37 -15.75 9.89
C THR A 230 1.37 -16.82 9.50
N PHE A 231 0.08 -16.50 9.50
CA PHE A 231 -0.99 -17.43 9.10
C PHE A 231 -0.82 -17.90 7.66
N TYR A 232 -0.74 -16.97 6.69
CA TYR A 232 -0.61 -17.33 5.27
C TYR A 232 0.68 -18.10 5.01
N THR A 233 1.81 -17.68 5.60
CA THR A 233 3.08 -18.38 5.44
C THR A 233 2.99 -19.82 5.97
N SER A 234 2.48 -20.00 7.19
CA SER A 234 2.38 -21.34 7.80
C SER A 234 1.35 -22.22 7.07
N ALA A 235 0.21 -21.68 6.68
CA ALA A 235 -0.83 -22.44 5.98
C ALA A 235 -0.38 -22.88 4.58
N LEU A 236 0.29 -21.99 3.81
CA LEU A 236 0.86 -22.34 2.52
C LEU A 236 2.02 -23.34 2.65
N ALA A 237 2.86 -23.21 3.68
CA ALA A 237 3.95 -24.16 3.94
C ALA A 237 3.42 -25.56 4.27
N LEU A 238 2.36 -25.64 5.11
CA LEU A 238 1.71 -26.91 5.44
C LEU A 238 1.01 -27.54 4.23
N ALA A 239 0.53 -26.74 3.29
CA ALA A 239 -0.02 -27.21 2.01
C ALA A 239 1.07 -27.59 0.99
N GLY A 240 2.35 -27.45 1.33
CA GLY A 240 3.48 -27.88 0.48
C GLY A 240 3.89 -26.88 -0.60
N PHE A 241 3.54 -25.59 -0.45
CA PHE A 241 3.96 -24.55 -1.40
C PHE A 241 5.44 -24.21 -1.20
N GLU A 242 6.22 -24.27 -2.27
CA GLU A 242 7.65 -23.88 -2.27
C GLU A 242 7.82 -22.39 -1.95
N LEU A 243 6.89 -21.56 -2.44
CA LEU A 243 6.88 -20.10 -2.26
C LEU A 243 6.03 -19.65 -1.05
N ALA A 244 5.80 -20.53 -0.06
CA ALA A 244 4.96 -20.22 1.08
C ALA A 244 5.40 -18.97 1.85
N LEU A 245 6.73 -18.85 2.11
CA LEU A 245 7.28 -17.71 2.85
C LEU A 245 7.09 -16.37 2.11
N PRO A 246 7.56 -16.21 0.86
CA PRO A 246 7.42 -14.95 0.17
C PRO A 246 5.96 -14.59 -0.12
N LEU A 247 5.11 -15.55 -0.48
CA LEU A 247 3.68 -15.30 -0.73
C LEU A 247 2.93 -14.93 0.55
N GLY A 248 3.19 -15.64 1.64
CA GLY A 248 2.54 -15.39 2.92
C GLY A 248 2.94 -14.05 3.52
N VAL A 249 4.23 -13.73 3.53
CA VAL A 249 4.75 -12.44 4.01
C VAL A 249 4.23 -11.30 3.12
N PHE A 250 4.30 -11.46 1.80
CA PHE A 250 3.76 -10.46 0.87
C PHE A 250 2.28 -10.19 1.13
N THR A 251 1.45 -11.26 1.16
CA THR A 251 0.01 -11.11 1.38
C THR A 251 -0.29 -10.43 2.71
N GLY A 252 0.36 -10.89 3.80
CA GLY A 252 0.14 -10.31 5.11
C GLY A 252 0.54 -8.83 5.21
N LEU A 253 1.62 -8.43 4.55
CA LEU A 253 2.05 -7.02 4.52
C LEU A 253 1.19 -6.19 3.56
N ALA A 254 0.82 -6.74 2.42
CA ALA A 254 0.02 -6.05 1.40
C ALA A 254 -1.41 -5.73 1.87
N ILE A 255 -1.93 -6.43 2.89
CA ILE A 255 -3.24 -6.14 3.53
C ILE A 255 -3.27 -4.74 4.17
N PHE A 256 -2.13 -4.08 4.33
CA PHE A 256 -2.10 -2.65 4.66
C PHE A 256 -2.97 -1.81 3.71
N ILE A 257 -3.06 -2.22 2.44
CA ILE A 257 -3.97 -1.61 1.46
C ILE A 257 -5.20 -2.50 1.34
N PRO A 258 -6.37 -2.08 1.87
CA PRO A 258 -7.58 -2.89 1.86
C PRO A 258 -7.93 -3.38 0.45
N TYR A 259 -8.41 -4.60 0.33
CA TYR A 259 -8.81 -5.31 -0.90
C TYR A 259 -7.68 -5.60 -1.88
N LEU A 260 -6.75 -4.66 -2.07
CA LEU A 260 -5.66 -4.80 -3.06
C LEU A 260 -4.64 -5.84 -2.60
N GLY A 261 -4.26 -5.80 -1.32
CA GLY A 261 -3.30 -6.74 -0.76
C GLY A 261 -3.79 -8.18 -0.78
N PHE A 262 -5.02 -8.42 -0.33
CA PHE A 262 -5.67 -9.73 -0.39
C PHE A 262 -5.81 -10.20 -1.85
N GLY A 263 -6.34 -9.36 -2.75
CA GLY A 263 -6.56 -9.72 -4.15
C GLY A 263 -5.28 -10.08 -4.90
N LEU A 264 -4.22 -9.29 -4.74
CA LEU A 264 -2.91 -9.58 -5.35
C LEU A 264 -2.27 -10.81 -4.73
N GLY A 265 -2.32 -10.96 -3.41
CA GLY A 265 -1.78 -12.12 -2.72
C GLY A 265 -2.48 -13.41 -3.15
N ALA A 266 -3.81 -13.41 -3.20
CA ALA A 266 -4.61 -14.54 -3.66
C ALA A 266 -4.33 -14.88 -5.12
N ALA A 267 -4.22 -13.89 -6.00
CA ALA A 267 -3.89 -14.10 -7.41
C ALA A 267 -2.51 -14.73 -7.58
N LEU A 268 -1.49 -14.22 -6.89
CA LEU A 268 -0.13 -14.77 -6.93
C LEU A 268 -0.07 -16.18 -6.34
N ALA A 269 -0.77 -16.44 -5.24
CA ALA A 269 -0.83 -17.77 -4.62
C ALA A 269 -1.57 -18.78 -5.50
N LEU A 270 -2.71 -18.39 -6.11
CA LEU A 270 -3.44 -19.22 -7.08
C LEU A 270 -2.54 -19.62 -8.24
N LEU A 271 -1.83 -18.64 -8.73
CA LEU A 271 -0.89 -18.80 -9.80
C LEU A 271 0.21 -19.80 -9.44
N ALA A 272 0.92 -19.57 -8.33
CA ALA A 272 1.95 -20.47 -7.83
C ALA A 272 1.39 -21.89 -7.58
N GLY A 273 0.19 -22.00 -7.01
CA GLY A 273 -0.45 -23.28 -6.72
C GLY A 273 -0.79 -24.09 -7.98
N VAL A 274 -1.35 -23.43 -8.99
CA VAL A 274 -1.65 -24.07 -10.27
C VAL A 274 -0.37 -24.51 -11.00
N LEU A 275 0.67 -23.67 -10.96
CA LEU A 275 1.95 -23.96 -11.62
C LEU A 275 2.71 -25.08 -10.91
N GLN A 276 2.83 -25.02 -9.60
CA GLN A 276 3.60 -25.98 -8.82
C GLN A 276 2.96 -27.38 -8.83
N PHE A 277 1.65 -27.46 -8.57
CA PHE A 277 0.98 -28.75 -8.44
C PHE A 277 0.40 -29.29 -9.74
N ALA A 278 0.27 -28.47 -10.78
CA ALA A 278 -0.35 -28.82 -12.08
C ALA A 278 -1.70 -29.57 -11.93
N SER A 279 -2.43 -29.30 -10.84
CA SER A 279 -3.66 -29.98 -10.45
C SER A 279 -4.64 -29.02 -9.74
N LEU A 280 -5.90 -29.45 -9.61
CA LEU A 280 -6.92 -28.71 -8.86
C LEU A 280 -6.59 -28.59 -7.35
N TYR A 281 -5.69 -29.42 -6.84
CA TYR A 281 -5.24 -29.35 -5.44
C TYR A 281 -4.68 -27.98 -5.09
N GLY A 282 -3.75 -27.46 -5.91
CA GLY A 282 -3.13 -26.15 -5.66
C GLY A 282 -4.17 -25.02 -5.60
N ALA A 283 -5.09 -24.98 -6.56
CA ALA A 283 -6.16 -24.00 -6.58
C ALA A 283 -7.12 -24.17 -5.38
N GLY A 284 -7.51 -25.40 -5.05
CA GLY A 284 -8.36 -25.70 -3.90
C GLY A 284 -7.74 -25.33 -2.57
N ALA A 285 -6.45 -25.63 -2.39
CA ALA A 285 -5.70 -25.26 -1.20
C ALA A 285 -5.65 -23.73 -1.01
N VAL A 286 -5.37 -22.97 -2.07
CA VAL A 286 -5.36 -21.51 -2.01
C VAL A 286 -6.73 -20.95 -1.67
N LEU A 287 -7.78 -21.41 -2.34
CA LEU A 287 -9.15 -20.96 -2.06
C LEU A 287 -9.53 -21.21 -0.60
N LEU A 288 -9.17 -22.37 -0.06
CA LEU A 288 -9.43 -22.72 1.34
C LEU A 288 -8.61 -21.83 2.29
N ILE A 289 -7.30 -21.70 2.07
CA ILE A 289 -6.40 -20.91 2.94
C ILE A 289 -6.81 -19.44 2.93
N TYR A 290 -7.03 -18.87 1.76
CA TYR A 290 -7.42 -17.46 1.63
C TYR A 290 -8.85 -17.20 2.11
N GLY A 291 -9.75 -18.18 1.92
CA GLY A 291 -11.10 -18.13 2.49
C GLY A 291 -11.09 -18.13 4.01
N VAL A 292 -10.30 -19.02 4.65
CA VAL A 292 -10.11 -19.03 6.11
C VAL A 292 -9.43 -17.74 6.58
N GLY A 293 -8.40 -17.26 5.86
CA GLY A 293 -7.74 -16.00 6.17
C GLY A 293 -8.69 -14.80 6.13
N GLN A 294 -9.60 -14.74 5.15
CA GLN A 294 -10.61 -13.70 5.06
C GLN A 294 -11.63 -13.76 6.22
N VAL A 295 -12.03 -14.95 6.63
CA VAL A 295 -12.88 -15.15 7.80
C VAL A 295 -12.15 -14.71 9.07
N LEU A 296 -10.89 -15.09 9.24
CA LEU A 296 -10.06 -14.69 10.38
C LEU A 296 -9.90 -13.16 10.44
N GLU A 297 -9.61 -12.51 9.31
CA GLU A 297 -9.51 -11.06 9.21
C GLU A 297 -10.83 -10.38 9.58
N SER A 298 -11.94 -10.80 8.94
CA SER A 298 -13.22 -10.11 9.04
C SER A 298 -13.92 -10.31 10.38
N PHE A 299 -13.79 -11.50 11.00
CA PHE A 299 -14.56 -11.85 12.20
C PHE A 299 -13.75 -11.84 13.50
N VAL A 300 -12.43 -11.99 13.42
CA VAL A 300 -11.57 -12.09 14.61
C VAL A 300 -10.70 -10.86 14.80
N LEU A 301 -10.13 -10.34 13.73
CA LEU A 301 -9.10 -9.29 13.81
C LEU A 301 -9.67 -7.87 13.61
N THR A 302 -10.66 -7.70 12.73
CA THR A 302 -11.22 -6.38 12.38
C THR A 302 -12.27 -5.85 13.37
N PRO A 303 -13.13 -6.64 14.02
CA PRO A 303 -14.26 -6.13 14.83
C PRO A 303 -13.88 -5.52 16.18
N ARG A 304 -12.62 -5.48 16.57
CA ARG A 304 -12.16 -5.00 17.87
C ARG A 304 -10.97 -4.07 17.76
#